data_5c46969075e89f8f67c5f64f16909667
#
_entry.id   5c46969075e89f8f67c5f64f16909667
#
_cell.length_a   1.000
_cell.length_b   1.000
_cell.length_c   1.000
_cell.angle_alpha   90.00
_cell.angle_beta   90.00
_cell.angle_gamma   90.00
#
_symmetry.space_group_name_H-M   'P 1'
#
loop_
_entity.id
_entity.type
_entity.pdbx_description
1 polymer ?
#
loop_
_entity_poly.entity_id
_entity_poly.type
_entity_poly.pdbx_seq_one_letter_code
_entity_poly.pdbx_strand_id
1 'polypeptide(L)'
;MKKRKILPLAICLAALSACTAMETRPPRANEAQAPRADEMKKESRPTFDAAAVPVSDSGFAANANVRRFVDDEVGKGDFSRAEWQDFFDKAAYKADIVKIMHRPSTSRPWYMFRTGNSGEAKFRGARRFYAENRALIDDVAQKYGVPAELIVAVIGIETNYGKNTGSFRVADALATLGFDYPRRAGFFQKELVELLKLAKEEGGDVFAFKGSYAGAMGMPQFMPSSYRKWAVDYDGDGHRDIWGNVGDVAASVANYMKQHGWRTGGKMLVSATLAPGADVQAIIGEKTALTRTVADLKAYGIIPGEELADDEKAVLFKLETAPGVFEYYLGLNNFYTVWQYNHSRMYVTAVRDIANSLGGPGL
;
A
#
# COMPACT_ATOMS: atom_id res chain seq x y z
N MET A 1 -39.03 -68.21 1.89
CA MET A 1 -40.40 -68.27 2.44
C MET A 1 -40.76 -66.99 3.18
N LYS A 2 -41.87 -66.31 2.75
CA LYS A 2 -42.82 -65.51 3.54
C LYS A 2 -42.23 -64.32 4.32
N LYS A 3 -42.80 -63.10 4.30
CA LYS A 3 -44.00 -62.48 3.69
C LYS A 3 -43.86 -60.97 3.77
N ARG A 4 -44.36 -60.31 2.76
CA ARG A 4 -44.68 -58.87 2.72
C ARG A 4 -45.66 -58.49 3.82
N LYS A 5 -45.61 -57.29 4.35
CA LYS A 5 -46.83 -56.52 4.67
C LYS A 5 -46.60 -55.03 4.40
N ILE A 6 -47.56 -54.45 3.78
CA ILE A 6 -47.80 -53.15 3.19
C ILE A 6 -48.74 -52.36 4.12
N LEU A 7 -48.41 -51.03 4.31
CA LEU A 7 -49.30 -49.86 4.46
C LEU A 7 -50.36 -49.82 5.60
N PRO A 8 -50.81 -48.65 6.09
CA PRO A 8 -51.29 -47.54 5.25
C PRO A 8 -50.94 -46.11 5.72
N LEU A 9 -51.05 -45.24 4.76
CA LEU A 9 -51.30 -43.81 4.66
C LEU A 9 -52.31 -43.25 5.67
N ALA A 10 -52.04 -42.17 6.34
CA ALA A 10 -53.05 -41.28 6.92
C ALA A 10 -52.70 -39.83 6.63
N ILE A 11 -53.48 -39.20 5.79
CA ILE A 11 -53.57 -37.80 5.48
C ILE A 11 -54.30 -37.10 6.64
N CYS A 12 -53.72 -36.01 7.17
CA CYS A 12 -54.52 -34.99 7.86
C CYS A 12 -54.04 -33.60 7.41
N LEU A 13 -54.97 -32.90 6.79
CA LEU A 13 -54.98 -31.49 6.46
C LEU A 13 -55.19 -30.63 7.71
N ALA A 14 -54.71 -29.42 7.63
CA ALA A 14 -55.09 -28.11 8.22
C ALA A 14 -54.10 -27.62 9.26
N ALA A 15 -53.56 -26.42 9.20
CA ALA A 15 -54.11 -25.10 9.00
C ALA A 15 -52.98 -24.08 8.84
N LEU A 16 -53.17 -23.09 8.00
CA LEU A 16 -52.34 -21.90 7.85
C LEU A 16 -52.26 -21.14 9.19
N SER A 17 -51.04 -20.79 9.59
CA SER A 17 -50.76 -19.59 10.37
C SER A 17 -49.47 -18.95 9.85
N ALA A 18 -49.63 -17.83 9.17
CA ALA A 18 -48.55 -16.95 8.76
C ALA A 18 -47.91 -16.34 9.99
N CYS A 19 -46.66 -16.76 10.30
CA CYS A 19 -45.76 -15.98 11.09
C CYS A 19 -44.70 -15.44 10.17
N THR A 20 -44.81 -14.17 9.84
CA THR A 20 -43.74 -13.34 9.24
C THR A 20 -42.54 -13.35 10.16
N ALA A 21 -41.58 -14.23 9.89
CA ALA A 21 -40.23 -14.07 10.44
C ALA A 21 -39.60 -12.86 9.78
N MET A 22 -39.46 -11.78 10.53
CA MET A 22 -38.54 -10.69 10.22
C MET A 22 -37.12 -11.26 10.21
N GLU A 23 -36.59 -11.53 9.01
CA GLU A 23 -35.16 -11.71 8.83
C GLU A 23 -34.45 -10.40 9.25
N THR A 24 -33.87 -10.39 10.42
CA THR A 24 -32.93 -9.36 10.83
C THR A 24 -31.67 -9.52 9.98
N ARG A 25 -31.58 -8.69 8.94
CA ARG A 25 -30.38 -8.51 8.15
C ARG A 25 -29.25 -8.12 9.11
N PRO A 26 -28.07 -8.81 9.11
CA PRO A 26 -26.95 -8.35 9.90
C PRO A 26 -26.57 -6.93 9.50
N PRO A 27 -26.12 -6.08 10.42
CA PRO A 27 -25.72 -4.72 10.09
C PRO A 27 -24.61 -4.78 9.03
N ARG A 28 -24.80 -4.05 7.94
CA ARG A 28 -23.75 -3.83 6.93
C ARG A 28 -22.54 -3.30 7.67
N ALA A 29 -21.42 -4.02 7.57
CA ALA A 29 -20.12 -3.49 7.96
C ALA A 29 -19.97 -2.12 7.28
N ASN A 30 -19.66 -1.10 8.07
CA ASN A 30 -19.32 0.22 7.58
C ASN A 30 -18.24 0.05 6.52
N GLU A 31 -18.57 0.38 5.28
CA GLU A 31 -17.60 0.63 4.23
C GLU A 31 -16.73 1.81 4.71
N ALA A 32 -15.60 1.49 5.32
CA ALA A 32 -14.55 2.45 5.52
C ALA A 32 -14.04 2.82 4.12
N GLN A 33 -14.62 3.86 3.55
CA GLN A 33 -14.12 4.47 2.33
C GLN A 33 -12.69 4.93 2.60
N ALA A 34 -11.73 4.42 1.83
CA ALA A 34 -10.40 4.99 1.79
C ALA A 34 -10.54 6.51 1.55
N PRO A 35 -9.79 7.36 2.29
CA PRO A 35 -9.94 8.80 2.16
C PRO A 35 -9.74 9.21 0.70
N ARG A 36 -10.75 9.88 0.14
CA ARG A 36 -10.73 10.39 -1.24
C ARG A 36 -9.56 11.37 -1.39
N ALA A 37 -8.89 11.33 -2.52
CA ALA A 37 -7.82 12.27 -2.85
C ALA A 37 -8.23 13.76 -2.70
N ASP A 38 -9.54 14.06 -2.72
CA ASP A 38 -10.09 15.39 -2.49
C ASP A 38 -10.22 15.75 -0.99
N GLU A 39 -10.27 14.78 -0.08
CA GLU A 39 -10.22 15.06 1.36
C GLU A 39 -8.82 15.49 1.82
N MET A 40 -7.77 15.09 1.09
CA MET A 40 -6.41 15.63 1.33
C MET A 40 -6.28 17.13 1.02
N LYS A 41 -7.26 17.76 0.34
CA LYS A 41 -7.26 19.21 0.06
C LYS A 41 -7.91 20.07 1.13
N LYS A 42 -8.58 19.50 2.13
CA LYS A 42 -9.22 20.21 3.24
C LYS A 42 -8.47 20.16 4.56
N GLU A 43 -7.30 19.51 4.57
CA GLU A 43 -6.47 19.55 5.76
C GLU A 43 -5.89 20.95 5.96
N SER A 44 -6.04 21.45 7.18
CA SER A 44 -5.48 22.69 7.71
C SER A 44 -4.15 23.05 7.05
N ARG A 45 -4.00 24.32 6.66
CA ARG A 45 -2.73 24.88 6.14
C ARG A 45 -1.59 24.34 6.97
N PRO A 46 -0.52 23.82 6.34
CA PRO A 46 0.62 23.32 7.08
C PRO A 46 1.13 24.45 8.00
N THR A 47 1.38 24.11 9.25
CA THR A 47 2.02 24.98 10.23
C THR A 47 3.47 25.34 9.86
N PHE A 48 3.83 25.17 8.60
CA PHE A 48 5.17 25.37 8.05
C PHE A 48 5.31 26.77 7.45
N ASP A 49 6.19 27.57 8.04
CA ASP A 49 6.60 28.86 7.51
C ASP A 49 7.91 28.69 6.70
N ALA A 50 7.80 28.88 5.39
CA ALA A 50 8.96 28.75 4.48
C ALA A 50 9.98 29.90 4.63
N ALA A 51 9.61 30.99 5.31
CA ALA A 51 10.51 32.11 5.61
C ALA A 51 11.26 31.93 6.94
N ALA A 52 10.93 30.91 7.73
CA ALA A 52 11.65 30.62 8.97
C ALA A 52 13.09 30.16 8.68
N VAL A 53 13.99 30.48 9.61
CA VAL A 53 15.38 30.01 9.55
C VAL A 53 15.39 28.48 9.46
N PRO A 54 16.11 27.87 8.49
CA PRO A 54 16.18 26.43 8.35
C PRO A 54 16.68 25.72 9.62
N VAL A 55 16.27 24.47 9.82
CA VAL A 55 16.79 23.65 10.94
C VAL A 55 18.28 23.43 10.86
N SER A 56 18.84 23.36 9.63
CA SER A 56 20.31 23.28 9.43
C SER A 56 21.09 24.38 10.14
N ASP A 57 20.49 25.56 10.29
CA ASP A 57 21.14 26.75 10.83
C ASP A 57 20.74 27.04 12.27
N SER A 58 19.51 26.68 12.66
CA SER A 58 18.94 26.97 13.99
C SER A 58 19.01 25.79 14.96
N GLY A 59 19.10 24.56 14.47
CA GLY A 59 18.80 23.36 15.23
C GLY A 59 17.29 23.22 15.50
N PHE A 60 16.85 22.06 15.95
CA PHE A 60 15.43 21.80 16.20
C PHE A 60 14.86 22.67 17.31
N ALA A 61 15.54 22.79 18.46
CA ALA A 61 15.05 23.51 19.62
C ALA A 61 14.78 25.00 19.35
N ALA A 62 15.64 25.64 18.54
CA ALA A 62 15.52 27.06 18.22
C ALA A 62 14.66 27.36 16.99
N ASN A 63 14.21 26.31 16.24
CA ASN A 63 13.43 26.49 15.03
C ASN A 63 11.98 26.91 15.29
N ALA A 64 11.53 27.97 14.62
CA ALA A 64 10.17 28.50 14.82
C ALA A 64 9.07 27.53 14.38
N ASN A 65 9.29 26.76 13.29
CA ASN A 65 8.34 25.75 12.83
C ASN A 65 8.22 24.58 13.82
N VAL A 66 9.33 24.17 14.43
CA VAL A 66 9.34 23.13 15.48
C VAL A 66 8.55 23.60 16.71
N ARG A 67 8.79 24.81 17.20
CA ARG A 67 8.07 25.36 18.36
C ARG A 67 6.56 25.39 18.10
N ARG A 68 6.15 25.90 16.94
CA ARG A 68 4.72 25.97 16.55
C ARG A 68 4.10 24.59 16.46
N PHE A 69 4.79 23.63 15.85
CA PHE A 69 4.35 22.25 15.79
C PHE A 69 4.20 21.65 17.19
N VAL A 70 5.16 21.87 18.09
CA VAL A 70 5.05 21.38 19.50
C VAL A 70 3.86 22.01 20.21
N ASP A 71 3.62 23.31 20.03
CA ASP A 71 2.45 23.99 20.62
C ASP A 71 1.14 23.36 20.14
N ASP A 72 1.02 23.09 18.85
CA ASP A 72 -0.15 22.48 18.24
C ASP A 72 -0.36 21.03 18.72
N GLU A 73 0.71 20.23 18.81
CA GLU A 73 0.63 18.82 19.23
C GLU A 73 0.33 18.68 20.74
N VAL A 74 0.91 19.55 21.58
CA VAL A 74 0.58 19.60 23.00
C VAL A 74 -0.91 19.94 23.22
N GLY A 75 -1.47 20.82 22.38
CA GLY A 75 -2.90 21.14 22.39
C GLY A 75 -3.80 19.95 22.07
N LYS A 76 -3.29 18.93 21.35
CA LYS A 76 -4.03 17.68 21.07
C LYS A 76 -4.01 16.68 22.22
N GLY A 77 -3.05 16.78 23.15
CA GLY A 77 -3.00 15.99 24.38
C GLY A 77 -2.35 14.60 24.27
N ASP A 78 -1.88 14.17 23.10
CA ASP A 78 -1.22 12.85 22.93
C ASP A 78 0.16 12.78 23.60
N PHE A 79 0.88 13.93 23.63
CA PHE A 79 2.20 14.08 24.19
C PHE A 79 2.34 15.42 24.93
N SER A 80 3.06 15.40 26.04
CA SER A 80 3.41 16.60 26.79
C SER A 80 4.52 17.40 26.09
N ARG A 81 4.66 18.68 26.45
CA ARG A 81 5.77 19.52 25.98
C ARG A 81 7.13 18.94 26.36
N ALA A 82 7.26 18.33 27.52
CA ALA A 82 8.51 17.72 27.98
C ALA A 82 8.91 16.53 27.11
N GLU A 83 7.94 15.68 26.71
CA GLU A 83 8.22 14.56 25.77
C GLU A 83 8.68 15.05 24.41
N TRP A 84 8.05 16.10 23.85
CA TRP A 84 8.48 16.70 22.60
C TRP A 84 9.88 17.33 22.71
N GLN A 85 10.16 18.00 23.82
CA GLN A 85 11.48 18.61 24.05
C GLN A 85 12.56 17.54 24.15
N ASP A 86 12.35 16.48 24.94
CA ASP A 86 13.26 15.34 25.04
C ASP A 86 13.50 14.67 23.69
N PHE A 87 12.45 14.54 22.87
CA PHE A 87 12.57 14.03 21.51
C PHE A 87 13.48 14.92 20.65
N PHE A 88 13.22 16.23 20.56
CA PHE A 88 13.98 17.14 19.71
C PHE A 88 15.43 17.39 20.20
N ASP A 89 15.67 17.24 21.49
CA ASP A 89 17.02 17.31 22.05
C ASP A 89 17.90 16.11 21.64
N LYS A 90 17.26 14.94 21.37
CA LYS A 90 17.92 13.71 20.93
C LYS A 90 17.91 13.50 19.42
N ALA A 91 17.04 14.18 18.69
CA ALA A 91 16.91 14.06 17.24
C ALA A 91 18.11 14.74 16.54
N ALA A 92 18.65 14.06 15.54
CA ALA A 92 19.78 14.59 14.77
C ALA A 92 19.32 15.03 13.37
N TYR A 93 19.61 16.28 13.01
CA TYR A 93 19.40 16.77 11.66
C TYR A 93 20.29 16.04 10.64
N LYS A 94 19.73 15.66 9.49
CA LYS A 94 20.40 14.88 8.44
C LYS A 94 20.39 15.61 7.10
N ALA A 95 21.37 16.48 6.87
CA ALA A 95 21.50 17.25 5.63
C ALA A 95 21.52 16.38 4.36
N ASP A 96 22.09 15.16 4.44
CA ASP A 96 22.15 14.25 3.31
C ASP A 96 20.75 13.76 2.88
N ILE A 97 19.81 13.62 3.81
CA ILE A 97 18.42 13.29 3.51
C ILE A 97 17.78 14.37 2.65
N VAL A 98 17.94 15.64 3.03
CA VAL A 98 17.43 16.79 2.27
C VAL A 98 18.03 16.83 0.87
N LYS A 99 19.34 16.61 0.74
CA LYS A 99 20.03 16.52 -0.56
C LYS A 99 19.47 15.39 -1.44
N ILE A 100 19.20 14.22 -0.85
CA ILE A 100 18.61 13.08 -1.58
C ILE A 100 17.20 13.44 -2.08
N MET A 101 16.38 14.05 -1.24
CA MET A 101 14.99 14.44 -1.57
C MET A 101 14.91 15.53 -2.66
N HIS A 102 15.92 16.38 -2.79
CA HIS A 102 15.99 17.40 -3.84
C HIS A 102 16.57 16.88 -5.16
N ARG A 103 17.14 15.67 -5.21
CA ARG A 103 17.59 15.10 -6.49
C ARG A 103 16.41 14.90 -7.41
N PRO A 104 16.47 15.38 -8.66
CA PRO A 104 15.41 15.15 -9.62
C PRO A 104 15.18 13.64 -9.76
N SER A 105 13.99 13.18 -9.46
CA SER A 105 13.53 11.88 -9.90
C SER A 105 13.36 12.00 -11.42
N THR A 106 14.39 11.64 -12.18
CA THR A 106 14.25 11.52 -13.63
C THR A 106 13.23 10.42 -13.89
N SER A 107 12.09 10.80 -14.46
CA SER A 107 11.11 9.86 -14.97
C SER A 107 11.81 9.02 -16.04
N ARG A 108 12.20 7.79 -15.67
CA ARG A 108 12.80 6.86 -16.62
C ARG A 108 11.68 6.13 -17.34
N PRO A 109 11.80 5.88 -18.66
CA PRO A 109 10.85 5.04 -19.36
C PRO A 109 10.85 3.60 -18.81
N TRP A 110 9.78 2.87 -19.03
CA TRP A 110 9.59 1.53 -18.47
C TRP A 110 10.73 0.57 -18.81
N TYR A 111 11.20 0.55 -20.05
CA TYR A 111 12.27 -0.36 -20.46
C TYR A 111 13.57 -0.17 -19.65
N MET A 112 13.84 1.06 -19.18
CA MET A 112 14.98 1.35 -18.29
C MET A 112 14.65 1.01 -16.84
N PHE A 113 13.43 1.34 -16.37
CA PHE A 113 12.99 1.08 -15.01
C PHE A 113 12.95 -0.42 -14.70
N ARG A 114 12.41 -1.25 -15.62
CA ARG A 114 12.27 -2.69 -15.44
C ARG A 114 13.60 -3.42 -15.24
N THR A 115 14.68 -2.95 -15.88
CA THR A 115 15.99 -3.61 -15.81
C THR A 115 16.48 -3.76 -14.37
N GLY A 116 16.29 -2.73 -13.54
CA GLY A 116 16.71 -2.75 -12.13
C GLY A 116 15.65 -3.26 -11.16
N ASN A 117 14.37 -3.15 -11.52
CA ASN A 117 13.24 -3.39 -10.60
C ASN A 117 12.48 -4.71 -10.84
N SER A 118 12.49 -5.25 -12.07
CA SER A 118 11.86 -6.54 -12.41
C SER A 118 12.69 -7.33 -13.42
N GLY A 119 14.01 -7.33 -13.29
CA GLY A 119 14.93 -8.12 -14.13
C GLY A 119 15.26 -9.47 -13.51
N GLU A 120 16.05 -10.29 -14.21
CA GLU A 120 16.39 -11.67 -13.84
C GLU A 120 17.00 -11.81 -12.44
N ALA A 121 17.76 -10.81 -11.97
CA ALA A 121 18.31 -10.82 -10.62
C ALA A 121 17.20 -10.77 -9.55
N LYS A 122 16.14 -9.98 -9.79
CA LYS A 122 14.95 -9.95 -8.93
C LYS A 122 14.18 -11.25 -8.99
N PHE A 123 14.00 -11.83 -10.16
CA PHE A 123 13.30 -13.11 -10.34
C PHE A 123 14.02 -14.26 -9.63
N ARG A 124 15.35 -14.35 -9.72
CA ARG A 124 16.12 -15.33 -8.95
C ARG A 124 15.99 -15.11 -7.44
N GLY A 125 15.97 -13.85 -7.01
CA GLY A 125 15.73 -13.49 -5.60
C GLY A 125 14.36 -13.94 -5.13
N ALA A 126 13.31 -13.72 -5.95
CA ALA A 126 11.95 -14.14 -5.67
C ALA A 126 11.85 -15.66 -5.49
N ARG A 127 12.36 -16.42 -6.46
CA ARG A 127 12.35 -17.89 -6.40
C ARG A 127 13.04 -18.43 -5.16
N ARG A 128 14.20 -17.85 -4.79
CA ARG A 128 14.92 -18.27 -3.59
C ARG A 128 14.14 -17.93 -2.32
N PHE A 129 13.72 -16.67 -2.14
CA PHE A 129 13.01 -16.22 -0.96
C PHE A 129 11.70 -16.98 -0.76
N TYR A 130 10.96 -17.24 -1.85
CA TYR A 130 9.74 -18.02 -1.79
C TYR A 130 10.02 -19.49 -1.43
N ALA A 131 11.05 -20.12 -2.02
CA ALA A 131 11.40 -21.49 -1.70
C ALA A 131 11.80 -21.67 -0.22
N GLU A 132 12.58 -20.72 0.33
CA GLU A 132 13.03 -20.71 1.72
C GLU A 132 11.86 -20.53 2.73
N ASN A 133 10.77 -19.86 2.34
CA ASN A 133 9.66 -19.49 3.24
C ASN A 133 8.30 -20.01 2.77
N ARG A 134 8.28 -21.00 1.89
CA ARG A 134 7.09 -21.41 1.13
C ARG A 134 5.88 -21.70 2.02
N ALA A 135 6.04 -22.64 2.97
CA ALA A 135 4.91 -23.08 3.79
C ALA A 135 4.26 -21.91 4.56
N LEU A 136 5.08 -21.00 5.09
CA LEU A 136 4.63 -19.84 5.83
C LEU A 136 3.89 -18.83 4.92
N ILE A 137 4.47 -18.53 3.75
CA ILE A 137 3.88 -17.57 2.83
C ILE A 137 2.60 -18.12 2.20
N ASP A 138 2.53 -19.42 1.91
CA ASP A 138 1.32 -20.07 1.38
C ASP A 138 0.18 -20.04 2.43
N ASP A 139 0.48 -20.26 3.71
CA ASP A 139 -0.50 -20.16 4.80
C ASP A 139 -1.05 -18.72 4.93
N VAL A 140 -0.17 -17.73 4.91
CA VAL A 140 -0.58 -16.31 4.88
C VAL A 140 -1.44 -16.01 3.65
N ALA A 141 -1.01 -16.45 2.47
CA ALA A 141 -1.74 -16.24 1.21
C ALA A 141 -3.16 -16.81 1.29
N GLN A 142 -3.31 -18.03 1.81
CA GLN A 142 -4.60 -18.65 2.02
C GLN A 142 -5.47 -17.87 3.00
N LYS A 143 -4.93 -17.46 4.15
CA LYS A 143 -5.63 -16.73 5.21
C LYS A 143 -6.14 -15.36 4.76
N TYR A 144 -5.38 -14.65 3.94
CA TYR A 144 -5.72 -13.30 3.49
C TYR A 144 -6.37 -13.25 2.11
N GLY A 145 -6.33 -14.33 1.34
CA GLY A 145 -6.83 -14.38 -0.04
C GLY A 145 -5.99 -13.56 -1.02
N VAL A 146 -4.71 -13.36 -0.70
CA VAL A 146 -3.73 -12.61 -1.52
C VAL A 146 -2.68 -13.61 -2.03
N PRO A 147 -2.40 -13.68 -3.34
CA PRO A 147 -1.44 -14.65 -3.87
C PRO A 147 -0.06 -14.56 -3.22
N ALA A 148 0.52 -15.70 -2.91
CA ALA A 148 1.87 -15.82 -2.35
C ALA A 148 2.91 -15.08 -3.21
N GLU A 149 2.77 -15.19 -4.52
CA GLU A 149 3.63 -14.56 -5.51
C GLU A 149 3.58 -13.03 -5.45
N LEU A 150 2.40 -12.46 -5.17
CA LEU A 150 2.24 -11.02 -4.99
C LEU A 150 2.93 -10.54 -3.70
N ILE A 151 2.76 -11.27 -2.60
CA ILE A 151 3.40 -10.96 -1.32
C ILE A 151 4.93 -10.95 -1.49
N VAL A 152 5.48 -11.99 -2.09
CA VAL A 152 6.92 -12.10 -2.40
C VAL A 152 7.39 -10.97 -3.31
N ALA A 153 6.59 -10.61 -4.33
CA ALA A 153 6.93 -9.56 -5.28
C ALA A 153 7.04 -8.19 -4.60
N VAL A 154 6.11 -7.86 -3.69
CA VAL A 154 6.13 -6.61 -2.93
C VAL A 154 7.36 -6.55 -2.03
N ILE A 155 7.65 -7.60 -1.25
CA ILE A 155 8.85 -7.67 -0.41
C ILE A 155 10.12 -7.53 -1.27
N GLY A 156 10.10 -8.14 -2.44
CA GLY A 156 11.23 -8.11 -3.38
C GLY A 156 11.50 -6.73 -3.94
N ILE A 157 10.48 -6.02 -4.41
CA ILE A 157 10.66 -4.69 -5.01
C ILE A 157 11.06 -3.66 -3.95
N GLU A 158 10.46 -3.74 -2.75
CA GLU A 158 10.72 -2.79 -1.67
C GLU A 158 12.15 -2.91 -1.12
N THR A 159 12.56 -4.10 -0.74
CA THR A 159 13.81 -4.26 0.04
C THR A 159 14.78 -5.29 -0.53
N ASN A 160 14.53 -5.78 -1.74
CA ASN A 160 15.31 -6.89 -2.29
C ASN A 160 15.33 -8.09 -1.34
N TYR A 161 14.12 -8.48 -0.89
CA TYR A 161 13.90 -9.62 0.03
C TYR A 161 14.59 -9.41 1.39
N GLY A 162 14.39 -8.24 2.00
CA GLY A 162 14.94 -7.88 3.30
C GLY A 162 16.40 -7.40 3.31
N LYS A 163 17.10 -7.38 2.16
CA LYS A 163 18.51 -7.00 2.12
C LYS A 163 18.75 -5.49 2.29
N ASN A 164 17.76 -4.66 1.99
CA ASN A 164 17.86 -3.20 1.96
C ASN A 164 16.69 -2.54 2.69
N THR A 165 16.55 -2.75 3.98
CA THR A 165 15.48 -2.16 4.80
C THR A 165 15.74 -0.70 5.19
N GLY A 166 16.93 -0.19 4.88
CA GLY A 166 17.39 1.14 5.27
C GLY A 166 18.17 1.14 6.60
N SER A 167 19.01 2.16 6.76
CA SER A 167 19.91 2.29 7.92
C SER A 167 19.75 3.60 8.69
N PHE A 168 18.89 4.50 8.21
CA PHE A 168 18.63 5.76 8.91
C PHE A 168 17.77 5.52 10.16
N ARG A 169 18.04 6.28 11.23
CA ARG A 169 17.06 6.40 12.31
C ARG A 169 15.84 7.10 11.76
N VAL A 170 14.67 6.45 11.85
CA VAL A 170 13.41 6.96 11.29
C VAL A 170 13.02 8.29 11.95
N ALA A 171 13.25 8.40 13.26
CA ALA A 171 13.03 9.63 14.02
C ALA A 171 13.81 10.83 13.42
N ASP A 172 15.10 10.65 13.13
CA ASP A 172 15.93 11.69 12.51
C ASP A 172 15.45 12.06 11.10
N ALA A 173 15.08 11.04 10.32
CA ALA A 173 14.61 11.24 8.95
C ALA A 173 13.31 12.04 8.91
N LEU A 174 12.34 11.65 9.73
CA LEU A 174 11.04 12.31 9.79
C LEU A 174 11.14 13.71 10.39
N ALA A 175 11.94 13.90 11.45
CA ALA A 175 12.19 15.22 12.00
C ALA A 175 12.86 16.14 10.97
N THR A 176 13.92 15.68 10.28
CA THR A 176 14.58 16.46 9.25
C THR A 176 13.61 16.88 8.15
N LEU A 177 12.86 15.93 7.58
CA LEU A 177 11.93 16.18 6.46
C LEU A 177 10.68 16.96 6.90
N GLY A 178 10.24 16.79 8.12
CA GLY A 178 9.09 17.52 8.69
C GLY A 178 9.37 19.01 8.86
N PHE A 179 10.62 19.40 9.00
CA PHE A 179 10.95 20.80 9.30
C PHE A 179 11.93 21.44 8.31
N ASP A 180 12.47 20.69 7.34
CA ASP A 180 13.37 21.24 6.33
C ASP A 180 13.06 20.76 4.89
N TYR A 181 11.89 20.17 4.66
CA TYR A 181 11.40 19.80 3.33
C TYR A 181 9.97 20.33 3.09
N PRO A 182 9.81 21.63 2.73
CA PRO A 182 8.53 22.34 2.67
C PRO A 182 7.45 21.64 1.83
N ARG A 183 7.85 21.00 0.73
CA ARG A 183 6.90 20.36 -0.22
C ARG A 183 5.99 19.31 0.43
N ARG A 184 6.47 18.62 1.48
CA ARG A 184 5.76 17.56 2.18
C ARG A 184 5.92 17.63 3.70
N ALA A 185 6.27 18.79 4.24
CA ALA A 185 6.49 18.97 5.67
C ALA A 185 5.34 18.42 6.53
N GLY A 186 4.11 18.81 6.23
CA GLY A 186 2.94 18.34 6.98
C GLY A 186 2.73 16.82 6.94
N PHE A 187 3.08 16.16 5.84
CA PHE A 187 3.06 14.70 5.77
C PHE A 187 4.09 14.07 6.73
N PHE A 188 5.35 14.54 6.69
CA PHE A 188 6.40 13.99 7.55
C PHE A 188 6.19 14.33 9.03
N GLN A 189 5.60 15.49 9.35
CA GLN A 189 5.19 15.83 10.71
C GLN A 189 4.13 14.85 11.24
N LYS A 190 3.13 14.50 10.44
CA LYS A 190 2.13 13.49 10.81
C LYS A 190 2.77 12.13 11.06
N GLU A 191 3.64 11.68 10.15
CA GLU A 191 4.35 10.41 10.30
C GLU A 191 5.28 10.42 11.53
N LEU A 192 5.82 11.57 11.91
CA LEU A 192 6.60 11.72 13.14
C LEU A 192 5.72 11.49 14.40
N VAL A 193 4.52 12.07 14.43
CA VAL A 193 3.55 11.82 15.52
C VAL A 193 3.18 10.33 15.59
N GLU A 194 2.91 9.72 14.42
CA GLU A 194 2.60 8.29 14.35
C GLU A 194 3.77 7.40 14.80
N LEU A 195 5.02 7.82 14.55
CA LEU A 195 6.20 7.11 15.04
C LEU A 195 6.30 7.16 16.58
N LEU A 196 6.03 8.32 17.20
CA LEU A 196 6.06 8.43 18.66
C LEU A 196 4.94 7.59 19.30
N LYS A 197 3.74 7.58 18.68
CA LYS A 197 2.64 6.71 19.09
C LYS A 197 3.02 5.24 18.99
N LEU A 198 3.61 4.85 17.87
CA LEU A 198 4.10 3.50 17.65
C LEU A 198 5.12 3.08 18.72
N ALA A 199 6.10 3.94 19.03
CA ALA A 199 7.08 3.65 20.07
C ALA A 199 6.44 3.41 21.45
N LYS A 200 5.38 4.17 21.79
CA LYS A 200 4.61 3.93 23.03
C LYS A 200 3.86 2.59 22.98
N GLU A 201 3.24 2.24 21.86
CA GLU A 201 2.50 1.00 21.69
C GLU A 201 3.40 -0.25 21.78
N GLU A 202 4.57 -0.19 21.17
CA GLU A 202 5.55 -1.28 21.19
C GLU A 202 6.43 -1.29 22.47
N GLY A 203 6.28 -0.27 23.35
CA GLY A 203 7.08 -0.16 24.58
C GLY A 203 8.57 0.07 24.34
N GLY A 204 8.95 0.63 23.17
CA GLY A 204 10.32 0.76 22.71
C GLY A 204 10.86 2.19 22.63
N ASP A 205 12.15 2.30 22.37
CA ASP A 205 12.82 3.58 22.09
C ASP A 205 12.48 4.04 20.66
N VAL A 206 11.91 5.25 20.53
CA VAL A 206 11.59 5.86 19.23
C VAL A 206 12.80 5.98 18.30
N PHE A 207 14.00 6.06 18.84
CA PHE A 207 15.26 6.15 18.08
C PHE A 207 15.82 4.78 17.66
N ALA A 208 15.24 3.67 18.13
CA ALA A 208 15.65 2.33 17.73
C ALA A 208 15.17 1.96 16.31
N PHE A 209 14.07 2.54 15.85
CA PHE A 209 13.51 2.24 14.53
C PHE A 209 14.44 2.65 13.40
N LYS A 210 14.80 1.68 12.56
CA LYS A 210 15.62 1.87 11.37
C LYS A 210 14.78 1.75 10.10
N GLY A 211 15.13 2.54 9.09
CA GLY A 211 14.40 2.54 7.84
C GLY A 211 15.11 3.34 6.73
N SER A 212 14.35 3.69 5.71
CA SER A 212 14.83 4.50 4.58
C SER A 212 15.05 5.96 4.98
N TYR A 213 15.73 6.70 4.12
CA TYR A 213 15.92 8.16 4.26
C TYR A 213 14.59 8.94 4.30
N ALA A 214 13.49 8.34 3.84
CA ALA A 214 12.15 8.95 3.87
C ALA A 214 11.26 8.43 5.01
N GLY A 215 11.80 7.61 5.93
CA GLY A 215 11.09 7.13 7.10
C GLY A 215 10.28 5.85 6.89
N ALA A 216 10.43 5.16 5.75
CA ALA A 216 9.79 3.87 5.51
C ALA A 216 10.56 2.74 6.22
N MET A 217 9.85 1.78 6.84
CA MET A 217 10.37 0.83 7.81
C MET A 217 10.22 -0.64 7.38
N GLY A 218 11.21 -1.44 7.75
CA GLY A 218 11.18 -2.90 7.62
C GLY A 218 11.16 -3.41 6.19
N MET A 219 10.92 -4.72 6.01
CA MET A 219 10.85 -5.34 4.69
C MET A 219 9.70 -4.81 3.83
N PRO A 220 8.49 -4.49 4.38
CA PRO A 220 7.40 -3.94 3.60
C PRO A 220 7.53 -2.43 3.34
N GLN A 221 8.54 -1.75 3.87
CA GLN A 221 8.73 -0.30 3.75
C GLN A 221 7.49 0.51 4.18
N PHE A 222 6.89 0.12 5.30
CA PHE A 222 5.75 0.83 5.86
C PHE A 222 6.16 2.16 6.48
N MET A 223 5.39 3.21 6.21
CA MET A 223 5.43 4.43 7.02
C MET A 223 4.87 4.14 8.42
N PRO A 224 5.23 4.92 9.45
CA PRO A 224 4.73 4.71 10.82
C PRO A 224 3.20 4.58 10.91
N SER A 225 2.46 5.41 10.20
CA SER A 225 0.99 5.31 10.12
C SER A 225 0.51 3.99 9.51
N SER A 226 1.21 3.49 8.51
CA SER A 226 0.92 2.21 7.87
C SER A 226 1.23 1.03 8.79
N TYR A 227 2.37 1.09 9.49
CA TYR A 227 2.73 0.10 10.50
C TYR A 227 1.64 -0.01 11.57
N ARG A 228 1.26 1.09 12.19
CA ARG A 228 0.23 1.08 13.25
C ARG A 228 -1.11 0.53 12.81
N LYS A 229 -1.49 0.78 11.54
CA LYS A 229 -2.79 0.36 10.99
C LYS A 229 -2.81 -1.06 10.46
N TRP A 230 -1.74 -1.52 9.86
CA TRP A 230 -1.76 -2.73 9.02
C TRP A 230 -0.68 -3.76 9.33
N ALA A 231 0.34 -3.44 10.15
CA ALA A 231 1.27 -4.45 10.61
C ALA A 231 0.55 -5.50 11.47
N VAL A 232 0.96 -6.76 11.31
CA VAL A 232 0.35 -7.93 11.94
C VAL A 232 1.42 -8.68 12.72
N ASP A 233 1.11 -9.03 13.94
CA ASP A 233 1.78 -10.08 14.71
C ASP A 233 1.16 -11.42 14.27
N TYR A 234 1.89 -12.17 13.44
CA TYR A 234 1.35 -13.38 12.80
C TYR A 234 1.57 -14.63 13.61
N ASP A 235 2.66 -14.73 14.34
CA ASP A 235 2.98 -15.87 15.20
C ASP A 235 2.46 -15.72 16.63
N GLY A 236 1.97 -14.52 16.98
CA GLY A 236 1.31 -14.27 18.26
C GLY A 236 2.31 -14.09 19.42
N ASP A 237 3.55 -13.67 19.14
CA ASP A 237 4.58 -13.45 20.16
C ASP A 237 4.41 -12.12 20.93
N GLY A 238 3.43 -11.28 20.52
CA GLY A 238 3.12 -9.98 21.11
C GLY A 238 3.84 -8.81 20.43
N HIS A 239 4.62 -9.06 19.38
CA HIS A 239 5.37 -8.07 18.63
C HIS A 239 5.02 -8.13 17.14
N ARG A 240 5.12 -7.01 16.44
CA ARG A 240 4.91 -6.91 14.98
C ARG A 240 6.25 -6.68 14.30
N ASP A 241 7.11 -7.71 14.24
CA ASP A 241 8.48 -7.59 13.70
C ASP A 241 8.49 -7.60 12.15
N ILE A 242 8.33 -6.43 11.55
CA ILE A 242 8.42 -6.25 10.09
C ILE A 242 9.86 -6.21 9.55
N TRP A 243 10.89 -6.40 10.38
CA TRP A 243 12.30 -6.42 9.95
C TRP A 243 12.87 -7.84 9.85
N GLY A 244 12.59 -8.70 10.82
CA GLY A 244 13.20 -10.02 10.97
C GLY A 244 12.22 -11.18 10.83
N ASN A 245 10.96 -11.02 11.20
CA ASN A 245 9.93 -12.06 11.18
C ASN A 245 9.21 -12.10 9.83
N VAL A 246 9.51 -13.11 9.00
CA VAL A 246 8.91 -13.25 7.66
C VAL A 246 7.39 -13.48 7.73
N GLY A 247 6.86 -14.09 8.80
CA GLY A 247 5.43 -14.27 9.02
C GLY A 247 4.71 -12.93 9.17
N ASP A 248 5.22 -12.08 10.06
CA ASP A 248 4.70 -10.73 10.29
C ASP A 248 4.78 -9.87 9.03
N VAL A 249 5.93 -9.93 8.35
CA VAL A 249 6.15 -9.22 7.09
C VAL A 249 5.13 -9.63 6.03
N ALA A 250 5.00 -10.93 5.78
CA ALA A 250 4.09 -11.46 4.77
C ALA A 250 2.62 -11.15 5.10
N ALA A 251 2.23 -11.37 6.36
CA ALA A 251 0.89 -11.08 6.84
C ALA A 251 0.57 -9.57 6.79
N SER A 252 1.54 -8.71 7.13
CA SER A 252 1.38 -7.25 7.04
C SER A 252 1.17 -6.78 5.60
N VAL A 253 1.94 -7.30 4.64
CA VAL A 253 1.74 -7.01 3.21
C VAL A 253 0.37 -7.50 2.75
N ALA A 254 0.00 -8.74 3.09
CA ALA A 254 -1.28 -9.31 2.69
C ALA A 254 -2.47 -8.57 3.33
N ASN A 255 -2.36 -8.19 4.62
CA ASN A 255 -3.35 -7.39 5.30
C ASN A 255 -3.52 -6.02 4.65
N TYR A 256 -2.43 -5.34 4.31
CA TYR A 256 -2.49 -4.08 3.56
C TYR A 256 -3.29 -4.24 2.27
N MET A 257 -2.98 -5.24 1.45
CA MET A 257 -3.69 -5.48 0.19
C MET A 257 -5.19 -5.74 0.43
N LYS A 258 -5.52 -6.59 1.41
CA LYS A 258 -6.91 -6.90 1.77
C LYS A 258 -7.67 -5.64 2.22
N GLN A 259 -7.09 -4.82 3.08
CA GLN A 259 -7.71 -3.58 3.59
C GLN A 259 -7.87 -2.51 2.50
N HIS A 260 -7.07 -2.56 1.44
CA HIS A 260 -7.15 -1.65 0.29
C HIS A 260 -7.98 -2.20 -0.88
N GLY A 261 -8.75 -3.26 -0.66
CA GLY A 261 -9.74 -3.74 -1.61
C GLY A 261 -9.24 -4.82 -2.58
N TRP A 262 -8.21 -5.59 -2.19
CA TRP A 262 -7.81 -6.76 -2.98
C TRP A 262 -8.97 -7.71 -3.19
N ARG A 263 -9.19 -8.12 -4.43
CA ARG A 263 -10.20 -9.12 -4.82
C ARG A 263 -9.50 -10.43 -5.16
N THR A 264 -9.75 -11.45 -4.35
CA THR A 264 -9.21 -12.81 -4.57
C THR A 264 -9.64 -13.33 -5.95
N GLY A 265 -8.69 -13.82 -6.74
CA GLY A 265 -8.92 -14.29 -8.10
C GLY A 265 -9.12 -13.18 -9.15
N GLY A 266 -9.16 -11.91 -8.76
CA GLY A 266 -9.24 -10.79 -9.69
C GLY A 266 -7.88 -10.51 -10.35
N LYS A 267 -7.92 -10.05 -11.61
CA LYS A 267 -6.73 -9.65 -12.35
C LYS A 267 -6.23 -8.26 -11.94
N MET A 268 -4.95 -8.04 -12.16
CA MET A 268 -4.33 -6.71 -11.98
C MET A 268 -4.30 -5.93 -13.29
N LEU A 269 -3.73 -6.53 -14.32
CA LEU A 269 -3.43 -5.89 -15.60
C LEU A 269 -3.85 -6.76 -16.76
N VAL A 270 -4.46 -6.12 -17.75
CA VAL A 270 -4.77 -6.72 -19.05
C VAL A 270 -4.12 -5.86 -20.13
N SER A 271 -3.48 -6.51 -21.12
CA SER A 271 -2.99 -5.80 -22.30
C SER A 271 -4.16 -5.19 -23.08
N ALA A 272 -3.91 -4.11 -23.79
CA ALA A 272 -4.89 -3.50 -24.65
C ALA A 272 -4.27 -3.06 -25.98
N THR A 273 -5.08 -3.03 -27.03
CA THR A 273 -4.75 -2.43 -28.32
C THR A 273 -5.72 -1.29 -28.65
N LEU A 274 -5.36 -0.45 -29.59
CA LEU A 274 -6.20 0.66 -30.01
C LEU A 274 -6.77 0.37 -31.42
N ALA A 275 -8.05 0.63 -31.60
CA ALA A 275 -8.67 0.62 -32.92
C ALA A 275 -8.03 1.70 -33.81
N PRO A 276 -8.00 1.50 -35.15
CA PRO A 276 -7.49 2.51 -36.07
C PRO A 276 -8.20 3.87 -35.88
N GLY A 277 -7.42 4.92 -35.70
CA GLY A 277 -7.93 6.28 -35.50
C GLY A 277 -8.43 6.62 -34.07
N ALA A 278 -8.28 5.72 -33.10
CA ALA A 278 -8.66 6.00 -31.72
C ALA A 278 -7.77 7.10 -31.13
N ASP A 279 -8.39 8.18 -30.63
CA ASP A 279 -7.71 9.23 -29.86
C ASP A 279 -7.92 9.01 -28.36
N VAL A 280 -6.88 8.56 -27.68
CA VAL A 280 -6.88 8.22 -26.27
C VAL A 280 -5.98 9.13 -25.41
N GLN A 281 -5.45 10.24 -25.99
CA GLN A 281 -4.50 11.10 -25.27
C GLN A 281 -5.10 11.72 -24.01
N ALA A 282 -6.33 12.19 -24.06
CA ALA A 282 -7.04 12.73 -22.92
C ALA A 282 -7.22 11.68 -21.81
N ILE A 283 -7.57 10.44 -22.17
CA ILE A 283 -7.78 9.33 -21.22
C ILE A 283 -6.46 8.92 -20.56
N ILE A 284 -5.38 8.81 -21.32
CA ILE A 284 -4.04 8.45 -20.79
C ILE A 284 -3.54 9.52 -19.79
N GLY A 285 -3.88 10.79 -20.03
CA GLY A 285 -3.54 11.92 -19.18
C GLY A 285 -4.34 11.98 -17.87
N GLU A 286 -5.41 11.20 -17.73
CA GLU A 286 -6.21 11.15 -16.51
C GLU A 286 -5.40 10.56 -15.34
N LYS A 287 -5.79 10.97 -14.12
CA LYS A 287 -5.21 10.41 -12.89
C LYS A 287 -5.53 8.92 -12.82
N THR A 288 -4.66 8.17 -12.15
CA THR A 288 -4.91 6.76 -11.86
C THR A 288 -6.05 6.67 -10.85
N ALA A 289 -7.27 6.47 -11.37
CA ALA A 289 -8.50 6.29 -10.60
C ALA A 289 -9.44 5.38 -11.42
N LEU A 290 -10.20 4.54 -10.74
CA LEU A 290 -11.15 3.62 -11.38
C LEU A 290 -12.48 4.35 -11.63
N THR A 291 -12.49 5.33 -12.51
CA THR A 291 -13.66 6.17 -12.83
C THR A 291 -14.41 5.70 -14.06
N ARG A 292 -13.73 5.02 -15.00
CA ARG A 292 -14.30 4.52 -16.25
C ARG A 292 -14.57 3.02 -16.17
N THR A 293 -15.62 2.57 -16.86
CA THR A 293 -15.89 1.16 -17.07
C THR A 293 -15.17 0.65 -18.33
N VAL A 294 -15.07 -0.66 -18.46
CA VAL A 294 -14.56 -1.31 -19.69
C VAL A 294 -15.41 -0.92 -20.89
N ALA A 295 -16.74 -0.83 -20.74
CA ALA A 295 -17.64 -0.35 -21.80
C ALA A 295 -17.29 1.08 -22.24
N ASP A 296 -17.06 2.00 -21.27
CA ASP A 296 -16.64 3.37 -21.60
C ASP A 296 -15.34 3.37 -22.41
N LEU A 297 -14.36 2.55 -22.01
CA LEU A 297 -13.07 2.47 -22.68
C LEU A 297 -13.18 1.87 -24.09
N LYS A 298 -14.00 0.83 -24.27
CA LYS A 298 -14.33 0.26 -25.59
C LYS A 298 -14.93 1.30 -26.53
N ALA A 299 -15.80 2.18 -26.03
CA ALA A 299 -16.40 3.26 -26.83
C ALA A 299 -15.37 4.26 -27.39
N TYR A 300 -14.18 4.38 -26.74
CA TYR A 300 -13.04 5.16 -27.24
C TYR A 300 -12.11 4.36 -28.17
N GLY A 301 -12.51 3.17 -28.60
CA GLY A 301 -11.71 2.33 -29.48
C GLY A 301 -10.59 1.56 -28.76
N ILE A 302 -10.69 1.36 -27.46
CA ILE A 302 -9.75 0.54 -26.70
C ILE A 302 -10.23 -0.91 -26.74
N ILE A 303 -9.37 -1.82 -27.16
CA ILE A 303 -9.67 -3.25 -27.33
C ILE A 303 -8.89 -4.00 -26.25
N PRO A 304 -9.54 -4.53 -25.18
CA PRO A 304 -8.88 -5.39 -24.21
C PRO A 304 -8.31 -6.65 -24.87
N GLY A 305 -7.14 -7.10 -24.44
CA GLY A 305 -6.50 -8.32 -24.94
C GLY A 305 -7.16 -9.62 -24.49
N GLU A 306 -8.13 -9.54 -23.61
CA GLU A 306 -8.97 -10.64 -23.15
C GLU A 306 -10.37 -10.14 -22.77
N GLU A 307 -11.30 -11.07 -22.60
CA GLU A 307 -12.67 -10.72 -22.24
C GLU A 307 -12.74 -10.15 -20.83
N LEU A 308 -13.38 -9.00 -20.67
CA LEU A 308 -13.67 -8.32 -19.42
C LEU A 308 -15.16 -7.95 -19.37
N ALA A 309 -15.72 -7.96 -18.18
CA ALA A 309 -17.08 -7.48 -17.95
C ALA A 309 -17.18 -5.99 -18.29
N ASP A 310 -18.24 -5.58 -18.96
CA ASP A 310 -18.41 -4.20 -19.43
C ASP A 310 -18.57 -3.19 -18.30
N ASP A 311 -19.07 -3.62 -17.14
CA ASP A 311 -19.24 -2.79 -15.94
C ASP A 311 -18.00 -2.78 -15.04
N GLU A 312 -16.96 -3.59 -15.34
CA GLU A 312 -15.72 -3.57 -14.58
C GLU A 312 -15.01 -2.24 -14.75
N LYS A 313 -14.52 -1.70 -13.65
CA LYS A 313 -13.78 -0.43 -13.69
C LYS A 313 -12.33 -0.64 -14.01
N ALA A 314 -11.82 0.20 -14.92
CA ALA A 314 -10.43 0.12 -15.38
C ALA A 314 -9.83 1.52 -15.59
N VAL A 315 -8.50 1.58 -15.60
CA VAL A 315 -7.73 2.75 -16.00
C VAL A 315 -6.82 2.40 -17.16
N LEU A 316 -6.90 3.18 -18.26
CA LEU A 316 -5.99 3.04 -19.39
C LEU A 316 -4.66 3.74 -19.08
N PHE A 317 -3.56 3.07 -19.38
CA PHE A 317 -2.24 3.68 -19.39
C PHE A 317 -1.33 3.02 -20.44
N LYS A 318 -0.21 3.68 -20.74
CA LYS A 318 0.81 3.15 -21.63
C LYS A 318 2.16 3.12 -20.95
N LEU A 319 3.00 2.18 -21.37
CA LEU A 319 4.39 2.05 -20.96
C LEU A 319 5.28 2.05 -22.20
N GLU A 320 6.39 2.76 -22.14
CA GLU A 320 7.40 2.74 -23.18
C GLU A 320 8.30 1.50 -22.99
N THR A 321 8.08 0.46 -23.82
CA THR A 321 8.74 -0.85 -23.70
C THR A 321 10.06 -0.95 -24.47
N ALA A 322 10.26 -0.07 -25.45
CA ALA A 322 11.52 0.23 -26.14
C ALA A 322 11.49 1.70 -26.60
N PRO A 323 12.61 2.33 -26.98
CA PRO A 323 12.62 3.71 -27.45
C PRO A 323 11.57 3.99 -28.52
N GLY A 324 10.57 4.83 -28.20
CA GLY A 324 9.45 5.18 -29.06
C GLY A 324 8.38 4.09 -29.24
N VAL A 325 8.51 2.93 -28.59
CA VAL A 325 7.54 1.83 -28.68
C VAL A 325 6.70 1.81 -27.40
N PHE A 326 5.39 1.90 -27.57
CA PHE A 326 4.43 1.95 -26.45
C PHE A 326 3.50 0.75 -26.48
N GLU A 327 3.30 0.14 -25.33
CA GLU A 327 2.26 -0.85 -25.08
C GLU A 327 1.20 -0.27 -24.17
N TYR A 328 -0.06 -0.66 -24.40
CA TYR A 328 -1.21 -0.18 -23.65
C TYR A 328 -1.73 -1.25 -22.70
N TYR A 329 -2.22 -0.80 -21.56
CA TYR A 329 -2.73 -1.68 -20.51
C TYR A 329 -3.99 -1.09 -19.87
N LEU A 330 -4.88 -1.99 -19.46
CA LEU A 330 -5.98 -1.73 -18.56
C LEU A 330 -5.60 -2.18 -17.16
N GLY A 331 -5.50 -1.24 -16.24
CA GLY A 331 -5.34 -1.52 -14.82
C GLY A 331 -6.71 -1.69 -14.16
N LEU A 332 -6.95 -2.84 -13.55
CA LEU A 332 -8.22 -3.21 -12.93
C LEU A 332 -8.21 -2.93 -11.41
N ASN A 333 -9.20 -3.43 -10.67
CA ASN A 333 -9.29 -3.22 -9.22
C ASN A 333 -8.00 -3.60 -8.48
N ASN A 334 -7.44 -4.78 -8.73
CA ASN A 334 -6.23 -5.24 -8.04
C ASN A 334 -4.98 -4.45 -8.42
N PHE A 335 -4.92 -3.92 -9.63
CA PHE A 335 -3.91 -2.92 -10.01
C PHE A 335 -4.01 -1.67 -9.13
N TYR A 336 -5.23 -1.15 -8.94
CA TYR A 336 -5.45 0.03 -8.12
C TYR A 336 -5.10 -0.22 -6.65
N THR A 337 -5.39 -1.41 -6.13
CA THR A 337 -4.99 -1.82 -4.77
C THR A 337 -3.47 -1.76 -4.59
N VAL A 338 -2.70 -2.35 -5.51
CA VAL A 338 -1.23 -2.29 -5.45
C VAL A 338 -0.70 -0.87 -5.72
N TRP A 339 -1.40 -0.10 -6.57
CA TRP A 339 -1.04 1.30 -6.82
C TRP A 339 -1.17 2.17 -5.56
N GLN A 340 -2.07 1.86 -4.64
CA GLN A 340 -2.18 2.57 -3.36
C GLN A 340 -0.95 2.33 -2.46
N TYR A 341 -0.26 1.21 -2.61
CA TYR A 341 0.99 0.94 -1.90
C TYR A 341 2.11 1.87 -2.37
N ASN A 342 2.22 2.07 -3.68
CA ASN A 342 3.15 2.99 -4.30
C ASN A 342 2.52 3.59 -5.55
N HIS A 343 2.33 4.91 -5.57
CA HIS A 343 1.60 5.64 -6.60
C HIS A 343 2.33 5.70 -7.95
N SER A 344 2.81 4.56 -8.45
CA SER A 344 3.53 4.42 -9.71
C SER A 344 3.00 3.25 -10.54
N ARG A 345 2.56 3.53 -11.77
CA ARG A 345 2.12 2.51 -12.72
C ARG A 345 3.26 1.53 -13.04
N MET A 346 4.49 2.02 -13.15
CA MET A 346 5.68 1.20 -13.36
C MET A 346 5.98 0.28 -12.18
N TYR A 347 5.76 0.77 -10.93
CA TYR A 347 5.89 -0.06 -9.75
C TYR A 347 4.94 -1.25 -9.79
N VAL A 348 3.64 -1.00 -10.05
CA VAL A 348 2.63 -2.08 -10.11
C VAL A 348 2.95 -3.08 -11.20
N THR A 349 3.42 -2.61 -12.37
CA THR A 349 3.83 -3.51 -13.46
C THR A 349 5.04 -4.35 -13.06
N ALA A 350 6.03 -3.78 -12.36
CA ALA A 350 7.19 -4.53 -11.87
C ALA A 350 6.79 -5.57 -10.81
N VAL A 351 5.89 -5.25 -9.90
CA VAL A 351 5.32 -6.21 -8.94
C VAL A 351 4.68 -7.38 -9.66
N ARG A 352 3.82 -7.10 -10.68
CA ARG A 352 3.22 -8.15 -11.52
C ARG A 352 4.27 -9.02 -12.20
N ASP A 353 5.29 -8.40 -12.82
CA ASP A 353 6.33 -9.14 -13.54
C ASP A 353 7.11 -10.08 -12.60
N ILE A 354 7.42 -9.62 -11.38
CA ILE A 354 8.08 -10.45 -10.36
C ILE A 354 7.15 -11.60 -9.94
N ALA A 355 5.88 -11.32 -9.65
CA ALA A 355 4.92 -12.33 -9.24
C ALA A 355 4.73 -13.40 -10.33
N ASN A 356 4.56 -12.98 -11.59
CA ASN A 356 4.42 -13.91 -12.73
C ASN A 356 5.68 -14.78 -12.93
N SER A 357 6.87 -14.29 -12.56
CA SER A 357 8.12 -15.09 -12.64
C SER A 357 8.16 -16.29 -11.70
N LEU A 358 7.23 -16.34 -10.74
CA LEU A 358 7.05 -17.46 -9.80
C LEU A 358 6.01 -18.49 -10.27
N GLY A 359 5.40 -18.30 -11.43
CA GLY A 359 4.39 -19.19 -11.98
C GLY A 359 2.99 -18.98 -11.38
N GLY A 360 2.74 -17.83 -10.80
CA GLY A 360 1.45 -17.45 -10.23
C GLY A 360 0.32 -17.31 -11.28
N PRO A 361 -0.93 -17.22 -10.81
CA PRO A 361 -2.11 -17.18 -11.67
C PRO A 361 -2.18 -15.84 -12.40
N GLY A 362 -1.50 -15.62 -13.50
CA GLY A 362 -1.55 -14.45 -14.40
C GLY A 362 -2.19 -13.19 -13.79
N LEU A 363 -1.45 -12.42 -13.00
CA LEU A 363 -1.94 -11.23 -12.29
C LEU A 363 -2.14 -10.03 -13.19
#